data_28817511a0b156477aabeac17c05e6a3
#
_entry.id   28817511a0b156477aabeac17c05e6a3
#
_cell.length_a   1.000
_cell.length_b   1.000
_cell.length_c   1.000
_cell.angle_alpha   90.00
_cell.angle_beta   90.00
_cell.angle_gamma   90.00
#
_symmetry.space_group_name_H-M   'P 1'
#
loop_
_entity.id
_entity.type
_entity.pdbx_description
1 polymer ?
#
loop_
_entity_poly.entity_id
_entity_poly.type
_entity_poly.pdbx_seq_one_letter_code
_entity_poly.pdbx_strand_id
1 'polypeptide(L)'
;GHIDYFQDAKLLSTYLIVGVNSDEWLRRKKGRNFMSWESRKRIIDQMNIVDYVIDFDDSDGSANDAIEQCLKDFDKVIFCNGGDRGKDNIPEYEKYKNNKRVEFKYSVGGGKTESSSELLNAYSNPITYRAWGHYRVLYEGKDYKVKELVIKPHSELSMQRHEHRSETWNLVSGNAKLRLIQHGEIVEHD
;
A
#
# COMPACT_ATOMS: atom_id res chain seq x y z
N GLY A 1 -6.44 11.76 -1.47
CA GLY A 1 -5.25 10.98 -1.90
C GLY A 1 -4.21 11.82 -2.62
N HIS A 2 -3.52 11.28 -3.64
CA HIS A 2 -2.46 12.03 -4.33
C HIS A 2 -2.97 13.31 -5.03
N ILE A 3 -4.21 13.34 -5.50
CA ILE A 3 -4.79 14.52 -6.15
C ILE A 3 -4.91 15.67 -5.14
N ASP A 4 -5.49 15.42 -3.98
CA ASP A 4 -5.62 16.43 -2.90
C ASP A 4 -4.24 16.94 -2.45
N TYR A 5 -3.28 16.01 -2.36
CA TYR A 5 -1.89 16.34 -2.06
C TYR A 5 -1.27 17.29 -3.10
N PHE A 6 -1.48 17.04 -4.40
CA PHE A 6 -0.99 17.92 -5.45
C PHE A 6 -1.72 19.27 -5.46
N GLN A 7 -3.03 19.30 -5.18
CA GLN A 7 -3.80 20.53 -5.08
C GLN A 7 -3.28 21.43 -3.95
N ASP A 8 -3.12 20.87 -2.77
CA ASP A 8 -2.61 21.61 -1.62
C ASP A 8 -1.16 22.05 -1.81
N ALA A 9 -0.31 21.20 -2.39
CA ALA A 9 1.08 21.55 -2.68
C ALA A 9 1.17 22.68 -3.69
N LYS A 10 0.32 22.70 -4.73
CA LYS A 10 0.27 23.77 -5.74
C LYS A 10 -0.09 25.13 -5.15
N LEU A 11 -0.92 25.17 -4.12
CA LEU A 11 -1.29 26.42 -3.45
C LEU A 11 -0.12 27.06 -2.66
N LEU A 12 0.94 26.31 -2.40
CA LEU A 12 2.10 26.80 -1.62
C LEU A 12 3.17 27.48 -2.48
N SER A 13 3.11 27.32 -3.82
CA SER A 13 4.19 27.81 -4.69
C SER A 13 3.70 28.08 -6.11
N THR A 14 4.53 28.76 -6.90
CA THR A 14 4.24 29.09 -8.32
C THR A 14 4.25 27.84 -9.20
N TYR A 15 5.21 26.93 -8.97
CA TYR A 15 5.38 25.70 -9.75
C TYR A 15 5.22 24.49 -8.87
N LEU A 16 4.46 23.50 -9.33
CA LEU A 16 4.39 22.17 -8.75
C LEU A 16 5.27 21.20 -9.56
N ILE A 17 6.33 20.74 -8.91
CA ILE A 17 7.24 19.74 -9.48
C ILE A 17 7.00 18.43 -8.75
N VAL A 18 6.74 17.37 -9.50
CA VAL A 18 6.49 16.04 -8.92
C VAL A 18 7.65 15.11 -9.25
N GLY A 19 8.41 14.72 -8.22
CA GLY A 19 9.42 13.67 -8.31
C GLY A 19 8.76 12.29 -8.25
N VAL A 20 9.04 11.43 -9.23
CA VAL A 20 8.47 10.08 -9.33
C VAL A 20 9.54 9.05 -8.98
N ASN A 21 9.36 8.34 -7.86
CA ASN A 21 10.28 7.29 -7.44
C ASN A 21 10.48 6.22 -8.52
N SER A 22 11.68 5.65 -8.58
CA SER A 22 12.05 4.57 -9.50
C SER A 22 11.24 3.27 -9.23
N ASP A 23 11.20 2.39 -10.22
CA ASP A 23 10.61 1.06 -10.06
C ASP A 23 11.40 0.21 -9.07
N GLU A 24 12.72 0.41 -9.00
CA GLU A 24 13.58 -0.28 -8.05
C GLU A 24 13.31 0.13 -6.61
N TRP A 25 13.11 1.42 -6.36
CA TRP A 25 12.71 1.90 -5.06
C TRP A 25 11.37 1.31 -4.62
N LEU A 26 10.38 1.24 -5.53
CA LEU A 26 9.10 0.62 -5.24
C LEU A 26 9.22 -0.88 -4.93
N ARG A 27 10.08 -1.61 -5.67
CA ARG A 27 10.35 -3.03 -5.39
C ARG A 27 11.00 -3.21 -4.02
N ARG A 28 12.02 -2.39 -3.69
CA ARG A 28 12.66 -2.43 -2.36
C ARG A 28 11.67 -2.15 -1.23
N LYS A 29 10.82 -1.14 -1.40
CA LYS A 29 9.91 -0.67 -0.34
C LYS A 29 8.61 -1.47 -0.22
N LYS A 30 8.05 -1.94 -1.35
CA LYS A 30 6.72 -2.56 -1.41
C LYS A 30 6.72 -3.98 -1.97
N GLY A 31 7.89 -4.53 -2.29
CA GLY A 31 8.06 -5.84 -2.91
C GLY A 31 7.72 -5.89 -4.41
N ARG A 32 6.97 -4.94 -4.92
CA ARG A 32 6.57 -4.85 -6.34
C ARG A 32 6.17 -3.43 -6.73
N ASN A 33 6.21 -3.15 -8.04
CA ASN A 33 5.55 -2.01 -8.65
C ASN A 33 4.30 -2.49 -9.42
N PHE A 34 3.20 -1.77 -9.31
CA PHE A 34 1.96 -2.05 -10.05
C PHE A 34 2.01 -1.51 -11.48
N MET A 35 2.56 -0.30 -11.63
CA MET A 35 2.80 0.35 -12.92
C MET A 35 4.27 0.67 -13.07
N SER A 36 4.78 0.64 -14.33
CA SER A 36 6.14 1.08 -14.62
C SER A 36 6.31 2.58 -14.33
N TRP A 37 7.56 3.00 -14.15
CA TRP A 37 7.89 4.40 -13.96
C TRP A 37 7.35 5.29 -15.08
N GLU A 38 7.50 4.87 -16.33
CA GLU A 38 7.03 5.59 -17.51
C GLU A 38 5.50 5.80 -17.47
N SER A 39 4.75 4.75 -17.09
CA SER A 39 3.29 4.83 -16.99
C SER A 39 2.86 5.80 -15.89
N ARG A 40 3.53 5.76 -14.73
CA ARG A 40 3.25 6.67 -13.60
C ARG A 40 3.59 8.11 -13.96
N LYS A 41 4.76 8.34 -14.57
CA LYS A 41 5.18 9.65 -15.06
C LYS A 41 4.16 10.20 -16.04
N ARG A 42 3.78 9.42 -17.04
CA ARG A 42 2.82 9.84 -18.09
C ARG A 42 1.47 10.24 -17.52
N ILE A 43 0.96 9.53 -16.51
CA ILE A 43 -0.32 9.88 -15.86
C ILE A 43 -0.19 11.21 -15.13
N ILE A 44 0.88 11.43 -14.38
CA ILE A 44 1.11 12.66 -13.62
C ILE A 44 1.33 13.86 -14.55
N ASP A 45 2.10 13.68 -15.61
CA ASP A 45 2.42 14.69 -16.59
C ASP A 45 1.18 15.23 -17.34
N GLN A 46 0.11 14.43 -17.42
CA GLN A 46 -1.17 14.86 -18.02
C GLN A 46 -2.10 15.58 -17.03
N MET A 47 -1.68 15.77 -15.79
CA MET A 47 -2.47 16.50 -14.80
C MET A 47 -2.21 18.00 -14.94
N ASN A 48 -3.22 18.80 -15.33
CA ASN A 48 -3.11 20.25 -15.52
C ASN A 48 -2.55 21.03 -14.34
N ILE A 49 -2.57 20.45 -13.15
CA ILE A 49 -2.07 21.06 -11.92
C ILE A 49 -0.56 20.90 -11.76
N VAL A 50 0.05 19.93 -12.45
CA VAL A 50 1.49 19.62 -12.38
C VAL A 50 2.21 20.40 -13.49
N ASP A 51 3.22 21.16 -13.12
CA ASP A 51 4.01 21.94 -14.08
C ASP A 51 5.17 21.11 -14.64
N TYR A 52 5.83 20.30 -13.80
CA TYR A 52 6.95 19.43 -14.21
C TYR A 52 6.92 18.10 -13.49
N VAL A 53 7.32 17.05 -14.20
CA VAL A 53 7.56 15.72 -13.63
C VAL A 53 9.02 15.36 -13.85
N ILE A 54 9.72 15.07 -12.76
CA ILE A 54 11.15 14.73 -12.78
C ILE A 54 11.41 13.29 -12.32
N ASP A 55 12.42 12.69 -12.89
CA ASP A 55 13.11 11.54 -12.36
C ASP A 55 14.27 12.00 -11.49
N PHE A 56 14.64 11.18 -10.52
CA PHE A 56 15.72 11.48 -9.60
C PHE A 56 16.34 10.18 -9.07
N ASP A 57 17.58 10.27 -8.62
CA ASP A 57 18.25 9.16 -7.98
C ASP A 57 17.70 8.94 -6.56
N ASP A 58 16.98 7.84 -6.37
CA ASP A 58 16.45 7.38 -5.10
C ASP A 58 17.13 6.11 -4.56
N SER A 59 18.34 5.84 -5.03
CA SER A 59 19.13 4.66 -4.65
C SER A 59 19.49 4.65 -3.16
N ASP A 60 19.68 5.83 -2.57
CA ASP A 60 19.93 6.05 -1.12
C ASP A 60 18.64 6.00 -0.28
N GLY A 61 17.47 5.87 -0.90
CA GLY A 61 16.16 5.85 -0.25
C GLY A 61 15.58 7.22 0.07
N SER A 62 16.21 8.31 -0.40
CA SER A 62 15.80 9.70 -0.18
C SER A 62 15.36 10.38 -1.48
N ALA A 63 14.74 11.56 -1.35
CA ALA A 63 14.47 12.48 -2.45
C ALA A 63 15.48 13.64 -2.51
N ASN A 64 16.68 13.44 -1.96
CA ASN A 64 17.71 14.47 -1.94
C ASN A 64 18.09 14.97 -3.32
N ASP A 65 18.25 14.06 -4.29
CA ASP A 65 18.58 14.43 -5.67
C ASP A 65 17.47 15.26 -6.32
N ALA A 66 16.19 14.95 -6.07
CA ALA A 66 15.07 15.77 -6.55
C ALA A 66 15.13 17.20 -6.01
N ILE A 67 15.45 17.37 -4.73
CA ILE A 67 15.62 18.70 -4.11
C ILE A 67 16.81 19.43 -4.76
N GLU A 68 17.93 18.73 -4.97
CA GLU A 68 19.13 19.31 -5.61
C GLU A 68 18.88 19.75 -7.04
N GLN A 69 18.15 18.95 -7.82
CA GLN A 69 17.74 19.33 -9.18
C GLN A 69 16.93 20.63 -9.16
N CYS A 70 15.91 20.72 -8.30
CA CYS A 70 15.10 21.93 -8.16
C CYS A 70 15.92 23.14 -7.71
N LEU A 71 16.89 22.98 -6.82
CA LEU A 71 17.74 24.08 -6.36
C LEU A 71 18.69 24.65 -7.43
N LYS A 72 18.89 23.97 -8.55
CA LYS A 72 19.66 24.49 -9.69
C LYS A 72 18.87 25.57 -10.45
N ASP A 73 17.54 25.40 -10.54
CA ASP A 73 16.69 26.24 -11.38
C ASP A 73 15.83 27.23 -10.58
N PHE A 74 15.67 27.00 -9.28
CA PHE A 74 14.80 27.81 -8.41
C PHE A 74 15.53 28.31 -7.16
N ASP A 75 15.28 29.55 -6.78
CA ASP A 75 15.88 30.17 -5.59
C ASP A 75 15.39 29.54 -4.29
N LYS A 76 14.16 29.04 -4.27
CA LYS A 76 13.55 28.42 -3.09
C LYS A 76 12.74 27.20 -3.49
N VAL A 77 12.88 26.14 -2.69
CA VAL A 77 12.14 24.88 -2.81
C VAL A 77 11.30 24.66 -1.55
N ILE A 78 10.01 24.37 -1.73
CA ILE A 78 9.13 23.91 -0.66
C ILE A 78 8.96 22.39 -0.83
N PHE A 79 9.60 21.63 0.05
CA PHE A 79 9.50 20.17 0.04
C PHE A 79 8.26 19.72 0.82
N CYS A 80 7.24 19.31 0.07
CA CYS A 80 5.96 18.90 0.62
C CYS A 80 5.95 17.42 0.99
N ASN A 81 5.39 17.10 2.15
CA ASN A 81 5.19 15.75 2.64
C ASN A 81 3.73 15.53 3.01
N GLY A 82 3.14 14.45 2.50
CA GLY A 82 1.78 14.05 2.78
C GLY A 82 1.68 12.92 3.80
N GLY A 83 0.47 12.68 4.29
CA GLY A 83 0.15 11.60 5.19
C GLY A 83 0.83 11.69 6.55
N ASP A 84 1.48 10.63 6.97
CA ASP A 84 2.12 10.44 8.28
C ASP A 84 3.61 10.84 8.31
N ARG A 85 4.10 11.50 7.26
CA ARG A 85 5.49 11.94 7.18
C ARG A 85 5.72 13.24 7.95
N GLY A 86 6.74 13.24 8.79
CA GLY A 86 7.19 14.37 9.58
C GLY A 86 8.72 14.47 9.61
N LYS A 87 9.25 15.48 10.26
CA LYS A 87 10.70 15.75 10.34
C LYS A 87 11.53 14.57 10.87
N ASP A 88 10.93 13.72 11.72
CA ASP A 88 11.64 12.64 12.40
C ASP A 88 11.70 11.36 11.55
N ASN A 89 10.99 11.29 10.41
CA ASN A 89 10.90 10.10 9.57
C ASN A 89 11.17 10.35 8.08
N ILE A 90 11.78 11.50 7.74
CA ILE A 90 12.23 11.81 6.38
C ILE A 90 13.73 12.08 6.37
N PRO A 91 14.53 11.38 5.53
CA PRO A 91 15.99 11.57 5.49
C PRO A 91 16.41 12.94 5.00
N GLU A 92 15.60 13.60 4.17
CA GLU A 92 15.86 14.91 3.59
C GLU A 92 15.96 16.01 4.67
N TYR A 93 15.25 15.87 5.79
CA TYR A 93 15.23 16.88 6.84
C TYR A 93 16.63 17.11 7.42
N GLU A 94 17.37 16.07 7.76
CA GLU A 94 18.71 16.19 8.32
C GLU A 94 19.68 16.90 7.38
N LYS A 95 19.58 16.65 6.08
CA LYS A 95 20.45 17.28 5.07
C LYS A 95 20.14 18.76 4.86
N TYR A 96 18.87 19.15 4.88
CA TYR A 96 18.45 20.50 4.48
C TYR A 96 17.91 21.36 5.62
N LYS A 97 17.83 20.90 6.88
CA LYS A 97 17.28 21.66 8.01
C LYS A 97 17.90 23.04 8.23
N ASN A 98 19.15 23.25 7.82
CA ASN A 98 19.87 24.53 7.92
C ASN A 98 19.95 25.26 6.57
N ASN A 99 19.39 24.74 5.50
CA ASN A 99 19.41 25.38 4.19
C ASN A 99 18.21 26.33 4.06
N LYS A 100 18.47 27.63 4.05
CA LYS A 100 17.43 28.68 3.96
C LYS A 100 16.63 28.66 2.64
N ARG A 101 17.14 27.96 1.63
CA ARG A 101 16.45 27.78 0.34
C ARG A 101 15.48 26.62 0.32
N VAL A 102 15.48 25.76 1.35
CA VAL A 102 14.58 24.60 1.46
C VAL A 102 13.65 24.77 2.65
N GLU A 103 12.37 24.77 2.38
CA GLU A 103 11.30 24.79 3.38
C GLU A 103 10.57 23.46 3.40
N PHE A 104 10.29 22.91 4.56
CA PHE A 104 9.53 21.65 4.71
C PHE A 104 8.09 21.95 5.07
N LYS A 105 7.15 21.33 4.37
CA LYS A 105 5.72 21.33 4.71
C LYS A 105 5.25 19.89 4.92
N TYR A 106 4.53 19.70 6.01
CA TYR A 106 4.01 18.40 6.44
C TYR A 106 2.48 18.38 6.40
N SER A 107 1.92 17.19 6.38
CA SER A 107 0.46 16.98 6.35
C SER A 107 -0.24 17.65 5.15
N VAL A 108 0.50 17.87 4.05
CA VAL A 108 -0.06 18.43 2.82
C VAL A 108 -0.99 17.38 2.19
N GLY A 109 -2.19 17.81 1.77
CA GLY A 109 -3.23 16.91 1.27
C GLY A 109 -4.01 16.16 2.35
N GLY A 110 -3.86 16.56 3.63
CA GLY A 110 -4.59 15.96 4.74
C GLY A 110 -4.08 14.57 5.14
N GLY A 111 -4.90 13.86 5.92
CA GLY A 111 -4.59 12.50 6.38
C GLY A 111 -4.62 11.45 5.26
N LYS A 112 -3.93 10.33 5.48
CA LYS A 112 -3.94 9.20 4.55
C LYS A 112 -5.33 8.56 4.51
N THR A 113 -6.07 8.77 3.45
CA THR A 113 -7.42 8.22 3.26
C THR A 113 -7.40 6.83 2.62
N GLU A 114 -6.40 6.55 1.77
CA GLU A 114 -6.27 5.28 1.04
C GLU A 114 -4.81 4.88 0.87
N SER A 115 -4.56 3.59 0.82
CA SER A 115 -3.25 3.01 0.57
C SER A 115 -3.26 2.18 -0.71
N SER A 116 -2.34 2.46 -1.62
CA SER A 116 -2.15 1.62 -2.83
C SER A 116 -1.91 0.15 -2.49
N SER A 117 -1.27 -0.13 -1.34
CA SER A 117 -1.05 -1.51 -0.88
C SER A 117 -2.35 -2.17 -0.42
N GLU A 118 -3.23 -1.43 0.26
CA GLU A 118 -4.56 -1.93 0.66
C GLU A 118 -5.46 -2.18 -0.54
N LEU A 119 -5.49 -1.25 -1.50
CA LEU A 119 -6.23 -1.42 -2.76
C LEU A 119 -5.72 -2.63 -3.56
N LEU A 120 -4.41 -2.79 -3.68
CA LEU A 120 -3.81 -3.95 -4.35
C LEU A 120 -4.12 -5.26 -3.63
N ASN A 121 -4.06 -5.27 -2.30
CA ASN A 121 -4.41 -6.46 -1.51
C ASN A 121 -5.90 -6.80 -1.64
N ALA A 122 -6.77 -5.81 -1.60
CA ALA A 122 -8.21 -6.01 -1.80
C ALA A 122 -8.51 -6.57 -3.20
N TYR A 123 -7.81 -6.10 -4.23
CA TYR A 123 -7.94 -6.59 -5.59
C TYR A 123 -7.35 -7.99 -5.78
N SER A 124 -6.18 -8.27 -5.21
CA SER A 124 -5.48 -9.55 -5.35
C SER A 124 -6.12 -10.67 -4.52
N ASN A 125 -6.72 -10.32 -3.39
CA ASN A 125 -7.33 -11.25 -2.45
C ASN A 125 -8.77 -10.82 -2.12
N PRO A 126 -9.70 -10.86 -3.08
CA PRO A 126 -11.07 -10.40 -2.87
C PRO A 126 -11.77 -11.22 -1.79
N ILE A 127 -12.52 -10.53 -0.95
CA ILE A 127 -13.36 -11.18 0.06
C ILE A 127 -14.59 -11.77 -0.61
N THR A 128 -14.82 -13.04 -0.37
CA THR A 128 -16.04 -13.74 -0.81
C THR A 128 -16.98 -13.94 0.39
N TYR A 129 -18.12 -13.26 0.38
CA TYR A 129 -19.12 -13.34 1.44
C TYR A 129 -20.01 -14.59 1.31
N ARG A 130 -20.39 -15.15 2.45
CA ARG A 130 -21.28 -16.31 2.61
C ARG A 130 -22.25 -16.05 3.78
N ALA A 131 -23.29 -16.85 3.89
CA ALA A 131 -24.24 -16.75 5.00
C ALA A 131 -23.55 -16.83 6.37
N TRP A 132 -22.57 -17.74 6.49
CA TRP A 132 -21.81 -18.01 7.71
C TRP A 132 -20.69 -16.98 8.01
N GLY A 133 -20.35 -16.08 7.06
CA GLY A 133 -19.26 -15.13 7.22
C GLY A 133 -18.62 -14.79 5.89
N HIS A 134 -17.32 -14.88 5.80
CA HIS A 134 -16.59 -14.66 4.56
C HIS A 134 -15.25 -15.41 4.53
N TYR A 135 -14.68 -15.51 3.36
CA TYR A 135 -13.31 -16.01 3.19
C TYR A 135 -12.56 -15.21 2.13
N ARG A 136 -11.25 -15.30 2.19
CA ARG A 136 -10.36 -14.86 1.11
C ARG A 136 -9.28 -15.91 0.86
N VAL A 137 -8.82 -15.98 -0.38
CA VAL A 137 -7.68 -16.81 -0.75
C VAL A 137 -6.42 -15.99 -0.48
N LEU A 138 -5.58 -16.46 0.43
CA LEU A 138 -4.32 -15.80 0.76
C LEU A 138 -3.21 -16.19 -0.22
N TYR A 139 -3.24 -17.45 -0.67
CA TYR A 139 -2.30 -17.98 -1.63
C TYR A 139 -2.92 -19.16 -2.42
N GLU A 140 -2.60 -19.22 -3.71
CA GLU A 140 -2.98 -20.34 -4.57
C GLU A 140 -1.75 -20.81 -5.35
N GLY A 141 -1.23 -22.00 -5.00
CA GLY A 141 -0.14 -22.68 -5.68
C GLY A 141 -0.69 -23.77 -6.64
N LYS A 142 0.22 -24.47 -7.28
CA LYS A 142 -0.15 -25.53 -8.24
C LYS A 142 -0.96 -26.64 -7.57
N ASP A 143 -0.55 -27.08 -6.37
CA ASP A 143 -1.10 -28.26 -5.70
C ASP A 143 -1.73 -27.94 -4.33
N TYR A 144 -1.75 -26.67 -3.91
CA TYR A 144 -2.34 -26.27 -2.63
C TYR A 144 -2.89 -24.84 -2.64
N LYS A 145 -3.79 -24.57 -1.72
CA LYS A 145 -4.44 -23.27 -1.53
C LYS A 145 -4.51 -22.92 -0.05
N VAL A 146 -4.13 -21.70 0.30
CA VAL A 146 -4.28 -21.18 1.65
C VAL A 146 -5.45 -20.20 1.66
N LYS A 147 -6.38 -20.40 2.60
CA LYS A 147 -7.54 -19.51 2.80
C LYS A 147 -7.60 -19.02 4.22
N GLU A 148 -8.05 -17.79 4.38
CA GLU A 148 -8.53 -17.27 5.64
C GLU A 148 -10.06 -17.33 5.65
N LEU A 149 -10.65 -17.85 6.69
CA LEU A 149 -12.10 -17.89 6.89
C LEU A 149 -12.44 -17.10 8.15
N VAL A 150 -13.42 -16.22 8.06
CA VAL A 150 -13.98 -15.48 9.20
C VAL A 150 -15.43 -15.93 9.36
N ILE A 151 -15.70 -16.65 10.43
CA ILE A 151 -17.01 -17.24 10.71
C ILE A 151 -17.70 -16.36 11.77
N LYS A 152 -18.96 -15.99 11.49
CA LYS A 152 -19.79 -15.22 12.42
C LYS A 152 -20.11 -16.05 13.67
N PRO A 153 -20.31 -15.42 14.83
CA PRO A 153 -20.83 -16.11 16.01
C PRO A 153 -22.11 -16.91 15.68
N HIS A 154 -22.23 -18.10 16.23
CA HIS A 154 -23.38 -19.00 16.05
C HIS A 154 -23.67 -19.41 14.59
N SER A 155 -22.64 -19.35 13.73
CA SER A 155 -22.72 -19.82 12.34
C SER A 155 -21.84 -21.05 12.16
N GLU A 156 -22.20 -21.89 11.21
CA GLU A 156 -21.45 -23.11 10.90
C GLU A 156 -21.20 -23.25 9.39
N LEU A 157 -20.12 -23.93 9.06
CA LEU A 157 -19.80 -24.33 7.68
C LEU A 157 -20.57 -25.60 7.34
N SER A 158 -20.92 -25.74 6.06
CA SER A 158 -21.53 -26.98 5.57
C SER A 158 -20.58 -28.17 5.78
N MET A 159 -21.11 -29.31 6.19
CA MET A 159 -20.35 -30.56 6.21
C MET A 159 -19.86 -30.88 4.79
N GLN A 160 -18.54 -31.14 4.65
CA GLN A 160 -17.90 -31.40 3.36
C GLN A 160 -17.07 -32.68 3.43
N ARG A 161 -17.03 -33.38 2.31
CA ARG A 161 -16.14 -34.54 2.10
C ARG A 161 -15.32 -34.31 0.84
N HIS A 162 -14.04 -34.60 0.90
CA HIS A 162 -13.12 -34.45 -0.22
C HIS A 162 -12.44 -35.79 -0.53
N GLU A 163 -12.46 -36.20 -1.77
CA GLU A 163 -11.87 -37.48 -2.21
C GLU A 163 -10.40 -37.32 -2.61
N HIS A 164 -10.01 -36.15 -3.13
CA HIS A 164 -8.69 -35.92 -3.74
C HIS A 164 -7.87 -34.83 -3.07
N ARG A 165 -8.31 -34.31 -1.91
CA ARG A 165 -7.55 -33.32 -1.16
C ARG A 165 -7.69 -33.54 0.34
N SER A 166 -6.64 -33.17 1.07
CA SER A 166 -6.65 -33.03 2.53
C SER A 166 -6.75 -31.56 2.91
N GLU A 167 -7.23 -31.28 4.11
CA GLU A 167 -7.29 -29.95 4.68
C GLU A 167 -6.62 -29.93 6.05
N THR A 168 -5.86 -28.87 6.30
CA THR A 168 -5.31 -28.57 7.64
C THR A 168 -5.95 -27.26 8.12
N TRP A 169 -6.51 -27.28 9.29
CA TRP A 169 -7.17 -26.13 9.90
C TRP A 169 -6.34 -25.61 11.06
N ASN A 170 -6.18 -24.31 11.11
CA ASN A 170 -5.51 -23.62 12.22
C ASN A 170 -6.44 -22.51 12.74
N LEU A 171 -6.82 -22.60 14.00
CA LEU A 171 -7.60 -21.56 14.66
C LEU A 171 -6.68 -20.42 15.08
N VAL A 172 -6.81 -19.27 14.42
CA VAL A 172 -5.98 -18.10 14.68
C VAL A 172 -6.52 -17.27 15.84
N SER A 173 -7.85 -17.16 15.96
CA SER A 173 -8.50 -16.41 17.04
C SER A 173 -9.92 -16.89 17.27
N GLY A 174 -10.44 -16.68 18.48
CA GLY A 174 -11.79 -17.09 18.87
C GLY A 174 -11.87 -18.55 19.33
N ASN A 175 -13.09 -19.07 19.38
CA ASN A 175 -13.38 -20.46 19.73
C ASN A 175 -14.21 -21.09 18.62
N ALA A 176 -13.90 -22.33 18.27
CA ALA A 176 -14.63 -23.08 17.24
C ALA A 176 -14.79 -24.54 17.68
N LYS A 177 -15.88 -25.15 17.23
CA LYS A 177 -16.07 -26.60 17.35
C LYS A 177 -15.91 -27.24 15.98
N LEU A 178 -15.12 -28.27 15.90
CA LEU A 178 -14.91 -29.06 14.69
C LEU A 178 -15.68 -30.37 14.80
N ARG A 179 -16.53 -30.65 13.82
CA ARG A 179 -17.23 -31.94 13.67
C ARG A 179 -16.60 -32.73 12.55
N LEU A 180 -16.15 -33.92 12.87
CA LEU A 180 -15.58 -34.87 11.90
C LEU A 180 -16.44 -36.13 11.85
N ILE A 181 -16.57 -36.71 10.66
CA ILE A 181 -17.14 -38.06 10.53
C ILE A 181 -15.99 -39.07 10.50
N GLN A 182 -15.86 -39.85 11.56
CA GLN A 182 -14.90 -40.93 11.71
C GLN A 182 -15.62 -42.26 11.90
N HIS A 183 -15.33 -43.23 11.05
CA HIS A 183 -15.97 -44.58 11.07
C HIS A 183 -17.51 -44.56 11.06
N GLY A 184 -18.10 -43.49 10.43
CA GLY A 184 -19.56 -43.35 10.35
C GLY A 184 -20.20 -42.58 11.52
N GLU A 185 -19.45 -42.21 12.53
CA GLU A 185 -19.90 -41.43 13.71
C GLU A 185 -19.39 -39.99 13.64
N ILE A 186 -20.16 -39.09 14.23
CA ILE A 186 -19.75 -37.67 14.34
C ILE A 186 -18.97 -37.52 15.64
N VAL A 187 -17.73 -37.07 15.51
CA VAL A 187 -16.84 -36.72 16.64
C VAL A 187 -16.66 -35.20 16.65
N GLU A 188 -16.90 -34.61 17.83
CA GLU A 188 -16.69 -33.16 18.05
C GLU A 188 -15.33 -32.93 18.73
N HIS A 189 -14.62 -31.92 18.30
CA HIS A 189 -13.37 -31.42 18.90
C HIS A 189 -13.55 -29.89 19.19
N ASP A 190 -13.13 -29.51 20.41
CA ASP A 190 -13.07 -28.10 20.84
C ASP A 190 -11.78 -27.42 20.37
#